data_c92e98be278f9abb60942ecb1285827c
#
_entry.id   c92e98be278f9abb60942ecb1285827c
#
_cell.length_a   1.000
_cell.length_b   1.000
_cell.length_c   1.000
_cell.angle_alpha   90.00
_cell.angle_beta   90.00
_cell.angle_gamma   90.00
#
_symmetry.space_group_name_H-M   'P 1'
#
loop_
_entity.id
_entity.type
_entity.pdbx_description
1 polymer ?
#
loop_
_entity_poly.entity_id
_entity_poly.type
_entity_poly.pdbx_seq_one_letter_code
_entity_poly.pdbx_strand_id
1 'polypeptide(L)'
;IMKSIVFALFAVALSLSVHSDFAAFEAAYGKNYLPAERAYRAKVFELNMAWARKMNAQDHPYTVGATPFADMTNTEFATSKMCGCMLKPTMTKVSTRLNVRPLETVDWREKGAVTPVKNQASCGSCWAFSATGSLEGGNFVANGKLISLSEQQLVDCDTKSNGCGGGLMTNAFEYVMKKGLCTEEDYPYHAKDEDCKDDKCEAAIHIKGYEEVEAMSGAALKAAVSKAPVSVAVEADSAVFQMYTGGIVDDTACGTSLNHGVLAVGYGENYWIVKNSWGASWGDKGYIKIAYRETNAGICGINQMNSYPTF
;
A
#
# COMPACT_ATOMS: atom_id res chain seq x y z
N ILE A 1 -16.19 24.33 21.61
CA ILE A 1 -17.21 23.63 20.78
C ILE A 1 -17.38 24.36 19.44
N MET A 2 -17.45 25.70 19.40
CA MET A 2 -17.64 26.48 18.15
C MET A 2 -16.47 26.41 17.16
N LYS A 3 -15.21 26.33 17.61
CA LYS A 3 -14.02 26.20 16.72
C LYS A 3 -13.96 24.84 16.02
N SER A 4 -14.37 23.76 16.69
CA SER A 4 -14.35 22.41 16.08
C SER A 4 -15.43 22.23 15.00
N ILE A 5 -16.58 22.89 15.16
CA ILE A 5 -17.69 22.83 14.18
C ILE A 5 -17.32 23.60 12.90
N VAL A 6 -16.60 24.71 13.00
CA VAL A 6 -16.17 25.51 11.85
C VAL A 6 -15.12 24.75 11.03
N PHE A 7 -14.19 24.05 11.68
CA PHE A 7 -13.20 23.22 10.97
C PHE A 7 -13.83 22.00 10.25
N ALA A 8 -14.82 21.35 10.89
CA ALA A 8 -15.52 20.23 10.27
C ALA A 8 -16.37 20.67 9.07
N LEU A 9 -17.04 21.81 9.16
CA LEU A 9 -17.82 22.38 8.05
C LEU A 9 -16.94 22.84 6.88
N PHE A 10 -15.75 23.38 7.14
CA PHE A 10 -14.80 23.75 6.09
C PHE A 10 -14.21 22.53 5.39
N ALA A 11 -13.88 21.48 6.13
CA ALA A 11 -13.38 20.23 5.56
C ALA A 11 -14.43 19.52 4.69
N VAL A 12 -15.69 19.50 5.11
CA VAL A 12 -16.81 18.95 4.35
C VAL A 12 -17.10 19.79 3.09
N ALA A 13 -17.07 21.12 3.18
CA ALA A 13 -17.28 21.99 2.03
C ALA A 13 -16.13 21.87 1.01
N LEU A 14 -14.88 21.74 1.47
CA LEU A 14 -13.72 21.51 0.59
C LEU A 14 -13.82 20.15 -0.11
N SER A 15 -14.23 19.09 0.60
CA SER A 15 -14.43 17.77 0.01
C SER A 15 -15.53 17.75 -1.05
N LEU A 16 -16.64 18.45 -0.81
CA LEU A 16 -17.75 18.57 -1.76
C LEU A 16 -17.35 19.36 -3.02
N SER A 17 -16.50 20.38 -2.92
CA SER A 17 -16.03 21.16 -4.07
C SER A 17 -15.04 20.35 -4.96
N VAL A 18 -14.16 19.55 -4.33
CA VAL A 18 -13.22 18.68 -5.06
C VAL A 18 -13.96 17.61 -5.87
N HIS A 19 -15.13 17.15 -5.41
CA HIS A 19 -15.92 16.15 -6.12
C HIS A 19 -16.72 16.68 -7.33
N SER A 20 -16.83 17.98 -7.49
CA SER A 20 -17.66 18.59 -8.55
C SER A 20 -16.91 19.54 -9.47
N ASP A 21 -15.71 19.98 -9.12
CA ASP A 21 -14.95 21.01 -9.82
C ASP A 21 -13.51 20.55 -10.07
N PHE A 22 -13.17 20.47 -11.36
CA PHE A 22 -11.81 20.08 -11.78
C PHE A 22 -10.76 21.10 -11.32
N ALA A 23 -11.07 22.40 -11.27
CA ALA A 23 -10.14 23.42 -10.77
C ALA A 23 -9.86 23.23 -9.27
N ALA A 24 -10.87 22.88 -8.48
CA ALA A 24 -10.69 22.55 -7.07
C ALA A 24 -9.86 21.26 -6.89
N PHE A 25 -10.03 20.27 -7.76
CA PHE A 25 -9.21 19.06 -7.80
C PHE A 25 -7.74 19.39 -8.13
N GLU A 26 -7.48 20.21 -9.17
CA GLU A 26 -6.14 20.66 -9.52
C GLU A 26 -5.45 21.33 -8.33
N ALA A 27 -6.16 22.24 -7.65
CA ALA A 27 -5.64 22.94 -6.48
C ALA A 27 -5.35 22.00 -5.30
N ALA A 28 -6.26 21.06 -5.02
CA ALA A 28 -6.15 20.14 -3.90
C ALA A 28 -4.98 19.14 -4.04
N TYR A 29 -4.68 18.71 -5.28
CA TYR A 29 -3.64 17.73 -5.56
C TYR A 29 -2.40 18.29 -6.28
N GLY A 30 -2.29 19.63 -6.36
CA GLY A 30 -1.13 20.31 -6.95
C GLY A 30 -0.91 19.97 -8.43
N LYS A 31 -2.01 19.75 -9.16
CA LYS A 31 -1.95 19.39 -10.58
C LYS A 31 -1.69 20.63 -11.44
N ASN A 32 -0.84 20.48 -12.45
CA ASN A 32 -0.54 21.55 -13.41
C ASN A 32 -0.35 20.95 -14.81
N TYR A 33 -1.21 21.30 -15.73
CA TYR A 33 -1.24 20.77 -17.10
C TYR A 33 -1.09 21.87 -18.14
N LEU A 34 -0.51 21.52 -19.28
CA LEU A 34 -0.60 22.35 -20.47
C LEU A 34 -2.07 22.44 -20.95
N PRO A 35 -2.49 23.54 -21.62
CA PRO A 35 -3.91 23.76 -21.95
C PRO A 35 -4.60 22.59 -22.68
N ALA A 36 -3.92 21.95 -23.64
CA ALA A 36 -4.48 20.81 -24.38
C ALA A 36 -4.63 19.57 -23.50
N GLU A 37 -3.64 19.28 -22.64
CA GLU A 37 -3.69 18.18 -21.68
C GLU A 37 -4.76 18.43 -20.62
N ARG A 38 -4.88 19.68 -20.14
CA ARG A 38 -5.87 20.04 -19.14
C ARG A 38 -7.29 19.72 -19.58
N ALA A 39 -7.62 20.00 -20.85
CA ALA A 39 -8.95 19.69 -21.39
C ALA A 39 -9.23 18.18 -21.38
N TYR A 40 -8.24 17.36 -21.72
CA TYR A 40 -8.33 15.91 -21.65
C TYR A 40 -8.49 15.42 -20.20
N ARG A 41 -7.64 15.90 -19.27
CA ARG A 41 -7.69 15.53 -17.85
C ARG A 41 -9.01 15.91 -17.19
N ALA A 42 -9.54 17.09 -17.52
CA ALA A 42 -10.85 17.51 -17.04
C ALA A 42 -11.97 16.56 -17.51
N LYS A 43 -11.90 16.09 -18.77
CA LYS A 43 -12.89 15.14 -19.30
C LYS A 43 -12.79 13.77 -18.62
N VAL A 44 -11.58 13.26 -18.39
CA VAL A 44 -11.36 12.00 -17.68
C VAL A 44 -11.86 12.12 -16.24
N PHE A 45 -11.53 13.21 -15.54
CA PHE A 45 -12.01 13.49 -14.20
C PHE A 45 -13.54 13.50 -14.13
N GLU A 46 -14.22 14.19 -15.05
CA GLU A 46 -15.68 14.23 -15.13
C GLU A 46 -16.29 12.81 -15.23
N LEU A 47 -15.73 11.96 -16.09
CA LEU A 47 -16.18 10.58 -16.28
C LEU A 47 -15.97 9.74 -15.00
N ASN A 48 -14.80 9.84 -14.39
CA ASN A 48 -14.49 9.14 -13.15
C ASN A 48 -15.39 9.59 -12.00
N MET A 49 -15.66 10.88 -11.88
CA MET A 49 -16.57 11.42 -10.86
C MET A 49 -18.03 11.04 -11.12
N ALA A 50 -18.44 10.92 -12.39
CA ALA A 50 -19.77 10.41 -12.73
C ALA A 50 -19.90 8.91 -12.34
N TRP A 51 -18.85 8.12 -12.58
CA TRP A 51 -18.77 6.73 -12.13
C TRP A 51 -18.81 6.65 -10.58
N ALA A 52 -18.01 7.45 -9.89
CA ALA A 52 -17.98 7.48 -8.42
C ALA A 52 -19.36 7.82 -7.81
N ARG A 53 -20.06 8.81 -8.36
CA ARG A 53 -21.43 9.13 -7.93
C ARG A 53 -22.39 7.94 -8.10
N LYS A 54 -22.28 7.22 -9.23
CA LYS A 54 -23.10 6.03 -9.49
C LYS A 54 -22.79 4.90 -8.50
N MET A 55 -21.51 4.68 -8.18
CA MET A 55 -21.10 3.68 -7.20
C MET A 55 -21.60 4.02 -5.80
N ASN A 56 -21.40 5.26 -5.36
CA ASN A 56 -21.84 5.71 -4.04
C ASN A 56 -23.37 5.78 -3.87
N ALA A 57 -24.14 5.74 -4.96
CA ALA A 57 -25.60 5.63 -4.91
C ALA A 57 -26.08 4.17 -4.68
N GLN A 58 -25.17 3.21 -4.72
CA GLN A 58 -25.42 1.80 -4.38
C GLN A 58 -25.08 1.57 -2.90
N ASP A 59 -25.65 0.54 -2.29
CA ASP A 59 -25.42 0.23 -0.87
C ASP A 59 -24.11 -0.59 -0.72
N HIS A 60 -22.96 0.08 -0.96
CA HIS A 60 -21.65 -0.51 -0.72
C HIS A 60 -21.10 -0.10 0.65
N PRO A 61 -20.36 -0.98 1.35
CA PRO A 61 -19.75 -0.64 2.65
C PRO A 61 -18.48 0.22 2.51
N TYR A 62 -18.19 0.75 1.32
CA TYR A 62 -17.08 1.65 1.01
C TYR A 62 -17.56 2.85 0.17
N THR A 63 -16.73 3.85 0.08
CA THR A 63 -16.94 5.05 -0.74
C THR A 63 -15.81 5.25 -1.73
N VAL A 64 -16.15 5.81 -2.89
CA VAL A 64 -15.21 6.19 -3.94
C VAL A 64 -15.40 7.67 -4.30
N GLY A 65 -14.33 8.34 -4.74
CA GLY A 65 -14.38 9.75 -5.04
C GLY A 65 -13.07 10.28 -5.59
N ALA A 66 -12.85 11.61 -5.51
CA ALA A 66 -11.62 12.22 -5.97
C ALA A 66 -10.43 11.77 -5.12
N THR A 67 -9.52 11.05 -5.74
CA THR A 67 -8.18 10.73 -5.25
C THR A 67 -7.16 11.44 -6.13
N PRO A 68 -5.85 11.45 -5.81
CA PRO A 68 -4.83 12.00 -6.71
C PRO A 68 -4.84 11.44 -8.14
N PHE A 69 -5.59 10.37 -8.39
CA PHE A 69 -5.67 9.65 -9.67
C PHE A 69 -7.02 9.81 -10.39
N ALA A 70 -7.87 10.71 -9.92
CA ALA A 70 -9.20 10.89 -10.49
C ALA A 70 -9.20 11.48 -11.91
N ASP A 71 -8.09 12.06 -12.35
CA ASP A 71 -7.83 12.61 -13.68
C ASP A 71 -7.13 11.63 -14.64
N MET A 72 -6.93 10.38 -14.21
CA MET A 72 -6.35 9.31 -15.02
C MET A 72 -7.43 8.33 -15.48
N THR A 73 -7.32 7.85 -16.71
CA THR A 73 -8.07 6.65 -17.11
C THR A 73 -7.60 5.46 -16.28
N ASN A 74 -8.42 4.45 -16.12
CA ASN A 74 -8.02 3.24 -15.38
C ASN A 74 -6.79 2.56 -16.01
N THR A 75 -6.66 2.57 -17.33
CA THR A 75 -5.47 2.05 -18.02
C THR A 75 -4.20 2.85 -17.68
N GLU A 76 -4.26 4.18 -17.70
CA GLU A 76 -3.13 5.03 -17.29
C GLU A 76 -2.75 4.78 -15.81
N PHE A 77 -3.75 4.68 -14.94
CA PHE A 77 -3.54 4.37 -13.54
C PHE A 77 -2.85 3.00 -13.35
N ALA A 78 -3.39 1.94 -13.93
CA ALA A 78 -2.82 0.60 -13.86
C ALA A 78 -1.37 0.57 -14.39
N THR A 79 -1.11 1.20 -15.55
CA THR A 79 0.24 1.25 -16.13
C THR A 79 1.23 2.03 -15.27
N SER A 80 0.79 3.08 -14.56
CA SER A 80 1.68 3.97 -13.80
C SER A 80 1.92 3.53 -12.36
N LYS A 81 1.02 2.70 -11.78
CA LYS A 81 1.03 2.37 -10.35
C LYS A 81 1.31 0.91 -10.04
N MET A 82 0.99 0.02 -10.97
CA MET A 82 1.29 -1.39 -10.78
C MET A 82 2.71 -1.69 -11.21
N CYS A 83 3.36 -2.65 -10.53
CA CYS A 83 4.55 -3.27 -11.10
C CYS A 83 4.12 -3.99 -12.38
N GLY A 84 4.89 -3.88 -13.45
CA GLY A 84 4.63 -4.61 -14.70
C GLY A 84 4.74 -6.13 -14.58
N CYS A 85 4.93 -6.65 -13.37
CA CYS A 85 5.04 -8.07 -13.06
C CYS A 85 3.73 -8.59 -12.45
N MET A 86 3.21 -9.67 -13.01
CA MET A 86 2.23 -10.49 -12.31
C MET A 86 2.93 -11.24 -11.18
N LEU A 87 2.62 -10.89 -9.93
CA LEU A 87 3.12 -11.58 -8.76
C LEU A 87 2.48 -12.99 -8.73
N LYS A 88 3.26 -14.00 -9.08
CA LYS A 88 2.78 -15.39 -9.02
C LYS A 88 3.09 -15.96 -7.65
N PRO A 89 2.11 -16.53 -6.94
CA PRO A 89 2.36 -17.26 -5.71
C PRO A 89 3.33 -18.42 -5.99
N THR A 90 4.56 -18.32 -5.55
CA THR A 90 5.50 -19.45 -5.54
C THR A 90 5.56 -19.97 -4.11
N MET A 91 4.79 -21.02 -3.83
CA MET A 91 4.82 -21.73 -2.55
C MET A 91 6.13 -22.52 -2.44
N THR A 92 7.17 -21.93 -1.87
CA THR A 92 8.48 -22.61 -1.69
C THR A 92 8.79 -23.00 -0.25
N LYS A 93 8.10 -22.44 0.75
CA LYS A 93 8.22 -22.85 2.15
C LYS A 93 6.87 -22.76 2.84
N VAL A 94 6.41 -23.87 3.40
CA VAL A 94 5.23 -23.89 4.28
C VAL A 94 5.69 -23.33 5.61
N SER A 95 5.16 -22.19 6.00
CA SER A 95 5.31 -21.63 7.34
C SER A 95 4.86 -22.66 8.39
N THR A 96 5.63 -22.78 9.46
CA THR A 96 5.20 -23.46 10.67
C THR A 96 3.85 -22.90 11.10
N ARG A 97 2.83 -23.76 11.23
CA ARG A 97 1.52 -23.35 11.76
C ARG A 97 1.72 -22.56 13.04
N LEU A 98 1.40 -21.27 13.00
CA LEU A 98 1.49 -20.41 14.14
C LEU A 98 0.38 -20.80 15.13
N ASN A 99 0.70 -21.57 16.15
CA ASN A 99 -0.20 -21.87 17.28
C ASN A 99 -0.39 -20.64 18.19
N VAL A 100 -0.78 -19.52 17.60
CA VAL A 100 -1.09 -18.28 18.31
C VAL A 100 -2.58 -18.02 18.14
N ARG A 101 -3.28 -17.86 19.27
CA ARG A 101 -4.65 -17.35 19.24
C ARG A 101 -4.57 -15.85 18.90
N PRO A 102 -5.05 -15.40 17.75
CA PRO A 102 -5.01 -13.99 17.38
C PRO A 102 -5.82 -13.17 18.39
N LEU A 103 -5.39 -11.92 18.62
CA LEU A 103 -6.19 -10.92 19.33
C LEU A 103 -7.49 -10.65 18.54
N GLU A 104 -8.53 -10.12 19.18
CA GLU A 104 -9.78 -9.76 18.51
C GLU A 104 -9.53 -8.68 17.44
N THR A 105 -8.74 -7.65 17.78
CA THR A 105 -8.34 -6.57 16.89
C THR A 105 -6.87 -6.20 17.09
N VAL A 106 -6.21 -5.71 16.05
CA VAL A 106 -4.84 -5.18 16.10
C VAL A 106 -4.73 -3.95 15.21
N ASP A 107 -4.12 -2.89 15.71
CA ASP A 107 -3.69 -1.73 14.94
C ASP A 107 -2.26 -1.35 15.34
N TRP A 108 -1.29 -1.66 14.49
CA TRP A 108 0.12 -1.37 14.73
C TRP A 108 0.45 0.11 14.64
N ARG A 109 -0.41 0.92 14.01
CA ARG A 109 -0.27 2.37 13.97
C ARG A 109 -0.42 2.97 15.37
N GLU A 110 -1.41 2.51 16.11
CA GLU A 110 -1.66 2.94 17.51
C GLU A 110 -0.55 2.49 18.46
N LYS A 111 0.15 1.39 18.12
CA LYS A 111 1.29 0.88 18.89
C LYS A 111 2.62 1.55 18.53
N GLY A 112 2.65 2.46 17.55
CA GLY A 112 3.86 3.16 17.13
C GLY A 112 4.81 2.32 16.25
N ALA A 113 4.34 1.24 15.65
CA ALA A 113 5.13 0.31 14.83
C ALA A 113 5.06 0.58 13.32
N VAL A 114 4.45 1.70 12.89
CA VAL A 114 4.24 2.04 11.49
C VAL A 114 4.73 3.44 11.20
N THR A 115 5.66 3.56 10.24
CA THR A 115 6.16 4.85 9.75
C THR A 115 5.07 5.62 8.99
N PRO A 116 5.23 6.95 8.78
CA PRO A 116 4.32 7.72 7.93
C PRO A 116 4.13 7.09 6.56
N VAL A 117 2.99 7.38 5.92
CA VAL A 117 2.71 6.90 4.56
C VAL A 117 3.65 7.55 3.57
N LYS A 118 4.36 6.72 2.79
CA LYS A 118 5.31 7.12 1.75
C LYS A 118 4.65 7.12 0.36
N ASN A 119 5.38 7.56 -0.68
CA ASN A 119 4.87 7.63 -2.05
C ASN A 119 5.89 7.07 -3.05
N GLN A 120 5.55 5.95 -3.70
CA GLN A 120 6.36 5.32 -4.76
C GLN A 120 6.41 6.13 -6.06
N ALA A 121 5.60 7.18 -6.21
CA ALA A 121 5.47 7.99 -7.41
C ALA A 121 5.17 7.15 -8.68
N SER A 122 5.94 7.33 -9.77
CA SER A 122 5.75 6.62 -11.05
C SER A 122 6.75 5.46 -11.25
N CYS A 123 7.24 4.87 -10.15
CA CYS A 123 8.14 3.71 -10.15
C CYS A 123 7.37 2.49 -9.62
N GLY A 124 7.49 1.34 -10.27
CA GLY A 124 6.86 0.07 -9.87
C GLY A 124 7.54 -0.59 -8.66
N SER A 125 7.92 0.20 -7.65
CA SER A 125 8.65 -0.21 -6.46
C SER A 125 7.77 -0.61 -5.26
N CYS A 126 6.49 -0.85 -5.47
CA CYS A 126 5.55 -1.24 -4.41
C CYS A 126 6.06 -2.41 -3.55
N TRP A 127 6.78 -3.36 -4.15
CA TRP A 127 7.43 -4.48 -3.48
C TRP A 127 8.46 -4.01 -2.45
N ALA A 128 9.24 -2.97 -2.76
CA ALA A 128 10.23 -2.38 -1.86
C ALA A 128 9.54 -1.67 -0.68
N PHE A 129 8.49 -0.87 -0.93
CA PHE A 129 7.70 -0.21 0.12
C PHE A 129 6.98 -1.19 1.04
N SER A 130 6.45 -2.27 0.48
CA SER A 130 5.84 -3.35 1.27
C SER A 130 6.88 -4.02 2.17
N ALA A 131 8.07 -4.33 1.63
CA ALA A 131 9.15 -4.96 2.39
C ALA A 131 9.71 -4.03 3.47
N THR A 132 10.02 -2.76 3.17
CA THR A 132 10.52 -1.80 4.15
C THR A 132 9.52 -1.59 5.28
N GLY A 133 8.23 -1.46 4.98
CA GLY A 133 7.20 -1.32 6.00
C GLY A 133 7.14 -2.52 6.96
N SER A 134 7.29 -3.75 6.45
CA SER A 134 7.34 -4.95 7.29
C SER A 134 8.64 -5.03 8.11
N LEU A 135 9.77 -4.61 7.53
CA LEU A 135 11.06 -4.51 8.23
C LEU A 135 11.03 -3.46 9.34
N GLU A 136 10.49 -2.27 9.08
CA GLU A 136 10.31 -1.18 10.03
C GLU A 136 9.47 -1.62 11.24
N GLY A 137 8.30 -2.21 10.97
CA GLY A 137 7.41 -2.70 12.02
C GLY A 137 7.97 -3.90 12.76
N GLY A 138 8.62 -4.84 12.06
CA GLY A 138 9.29 -6.00 12.66
C GLY A 138 10.46 -5.59 13.57
N ASN A 139 11.27 -4.62 13.13
CA ASN A 139 12.36 -4.06 13.95
C ASN A 139 11.81 -3.36 15.20
N PHE A 140 10.71 -2.62 15.07
CA PHE A 140 10.05 -2.02 16.23
C PHE A 140 9.62 -3.08 17.26
N VAL A 141 8.99 -4.15 16.80
CA VAL A 141 8.53 -5.23 17.68
C VAL A 141 9.70 -5.97 18.34
N ALA A 142 10.78 -6.23 17.58
CA ALA A 142 11.93 -6.98 18.06
C ALA A 142 12.86 -6.14 18.94
N ASN A 143 13.10 -4.87 18.60
CA ASN A 143 14.17 -4.04 19.16
C ASN A 143 13.67 -2.72 19.78
N GLY A 144 12.37 -2.44 19.74
CA GLY A 144 11.76 -1.22 20.30
C GLY A 144 12.07 0.06 19.49
N LYS A 145 12.63 -0.04 18.29
CA LYS A 145 13.03 1.12 17.47
C LYS A 145 12.29 1.13 16.13
N LEU A 146 11.51 2.18 15.88
CA LEU A 146 10.95 2.47 14.57
C LEU A 146 11.94 3.30 13.77
N ILE A 147 12.43 2.75 12.66
CA ILE A 147 13.43 3.38 11.78
C ILE A 147 12.84 3.39 10.37
N SER A 148 12.81 4.55 9.70
CA SER A 148 12.43 4.63 8.29
C SER A 148 13.56 4.09 7.43
N LEU A 149 13.27 3.10 6.59
CA LEU A 149 14.25 2.37 5.79
C LEU A 149 14.18 2.74 4.32
N SER A 150 15.31 2.54 3.61
CA SER A 150 15.47 2.94 2.21
C SER A 150 14.83 1.97 1.25
N GLU A 151 13.81 2.42 0.54
CA GLU A 151 13.27 1.73 -0.63
C GLU A 151 14.19 1.86 -1.84
N GLN A 152 14.91 3.00 -1.96
CA GLN A 152 15.82 3.22 -3.08
C GLN A 152 16.97 2.22 -3.09
N GLN A 153 17.54 1.89 -1.93
CA GLN A 153 18.58 0.87 -1.87
C GLN A 153 18.10 -0.49 -2.40
N LEU A 154 16.86 -0.89 -2.10
CA LEU A 154 16.28 -2.10 -2.66
C LEU A 154 16.10 -2.00 -4.18
N VAL A 155 15.57 -0.86 -4.67
CA VAL A 155 15.35 -0.60 -6.10
C VAL A 155 16.68 -0.70 -6.88
N ASP A 156 17.75 -0.11 -6.35
CA ASP A 156 19.05 -0.02 -7.04
C ASP A 156 19.91 -1.28 -6.88
N CYS A 157 19.80 -1.99 -5.75
CA CYS A 157 20.78 -3.00 -5.36
C CYS A 157 20.26 -4.44 -5.32
N ASP A 158 18.94 -4.67 -5.25
CA ASP A 158 18.40 -6.03 -5.28
C ASP A 158 18.38 -6.58 -6.72
N THR A 159 19.43 -7.28 -7.09
CA THR A 159 19.60 -7.85 -8.43
C THR A 159 18.66 -9.03 -8.75
N LYS A 160 17.88 -9.52 -7.78
CA LYS A 160 16.82 -10.52 -7.99
C LYS A 160 15.50 -9.89 -8.41
N SER A 161 15.33 -8.62 -8.14
CA SER A 161 14.20 -7.80 -8.53
C SER A 161 14.57 -6.92 -9.73
N ASN A 162 13.59 -6.26 -10.33
CA ASN A 162 13.74 -5.45 -11.53
C ASN A 162 13.51 -3.96 -11.24
N GLY A 163 13.98 -3.48 -10.10
CA GLY A 163 13.91 -2.08 -9.70
C GLY A 163 12.50 -1.49 -9.83
N CYS A 164 12.36 -0.42 -10.61
CA CYS A 164 11.07 0.19 -10.96
C CYS A 164 10.19 -0.67 -11.88
N GLY A 165 10.74 -1.72 -12.49
CA GLY A 165 9.98 -2.71 -13.27
C GLY A 165 9.28 -3.76 -12.41
N GLY A 166 9.48 -3.75 -11.09
CA GLY A 166 8.83 -4.65 -10.14
C GLY A 166 9.78 -5.64 -9.45
N GLY A 167 9.27 -6.30 -8.42
CA GLY A 167 10.02 -7.26 -7.63
C GLY A 167 9.14 -8.03 -6.66
N LEU A 168 9.78 -8.80 -5.77
CA LEU A 168 9.13 -9.57 -4.72
C LEU A 168 9.62 -9.14 -3.34
N MET A 169 8.72 -9.09 -2.38
CA MET A 169 9.06 -8.75 -0.98
C MET A 169 10.05 -9.77 -0.39
N THR A 170 9.93 -11.04 -0.78
CA THR A 170 10.86 -12.11 -0.38
C THR A 170 12.27 -11.90 -0.93
N ASN A 171 12.43 -11.37 -2.16
CA ASN A 171 13.74 -11.00 -2.71
C ASN A 171 14.36 -9.86 -1.89
N ALA A 172 13.57 -8.85 -1.54
CA ALA A 172 13.99 -7.76 -0.67
C ALA A 172 14.48 -8.29 0.69
N PHE A 173 13.75 -9.21 1.32
CA PHE A 173 14.19 -9.83 2.59
C PHE A 173 15.49 -10.61 2.41
N GLU A 174 15.65 -11.37 1.31
CA GLU A 174 16.90 -12.07 1.03
C GLU A 174 18.09 -11.12 0.79
N TYR A 175 17.86 -9.96 0.19
CA TYR A 175 18.86 -8.91 0.08
C TYR A 175 19.26 -8.39 1.47
N VAL A 176 18.28 -8.03 2.31
CA VAL A 176 18.52 -7.47 3.65
C VAL A 176 19.20 -8.48 4.59
N MET A 177 18.93 -9.77 4.45
CA MET A 177 19.67 -10.81 5.19
C MET A 177 21.17 -10.77 4.89
N LYS A 178 21.56 -10.48 3.65
CA LYS A 178 22.95 -10.53 3.19
C LYS A 178 23.70 -9.22 3.38
N LYS A 179 23.02 -8.10 3.14
CA LYS A 179 23.62 -6.77 3.02
C LYS A 179 23.21 -5.83 4.13
N GLY A 180 22.07 -6.09 4.79
CA GLY A 180 21.41 -5.12 5.63
C GLY A 180 20.69 -4.05 4.82
N LEU A 181 20.09 -3.08 5.50
CA LEU A 181 19.37 -1.98 4.86
C LEU A 181 19.65 -0.66 5.58
N CYS A 182 19.93 0.38 4.81
CA CYS A 182 20.18 1.72 5.29
C CYS A 182 18.88 2.45 5.65
N THR A 183 19.01 3.58 6.32
CA THR A 183 17.87 4.46 6.59
C THR A 183 17.42 5.17 5.30
N GLU A 184 16.17 5.62 5.27
CA GLU A 184 15.65 6.50 4.22
C GLU A 184 16.42 7.83 4.14
N GLU A 185 16.94 8.32 5.28
CA GLU A 185 17.74 9.56 5.35
C GLU A 185 19.10 9.40 4.66
N ASP A 186 19.78 8.26 4.86
CA ASP A 186 21.12 8.01 4.30
C ASP A 186 21.06 7.57 2.83
N TYR A 187 19.97 6.96 2.40
CA TYR A 187 19.76 6.52 1.01
C TYR A 187 18.34 6.89 0.55
N PRO A 188 18.11 8.17 0.20
CA PRO A 188 16.76 8.70 -0.04
C PRO A 188 16.12 8.19 -1.34
N TYR A 189 14.78 8.15 -1.34
CA TYR A 189 13.99 7.68 -2.47
C TYR A 189 13.90 8.68 -3.62
N HIS A 190 14.25 8.24 -4.84
CA HIS A 190 14.27 9.06 -6.07
C HIS A 190 13.23 8.66 -7.12
N ALA A 191 12.50 7.54 -6.92
CA ALA A 191 11.47 7.02 -7.84
C ALA A 191 11.99 6.69 -9.25
N LYS A 192 13.22 6.22 -9.38
CA LYS A 192 13.88 5.78 -10.63
C LYS A 192 14.95 4.75 -10.31
N ASP A 193 15.33 3.95 -11.29
CA ASP A 193 16.47 3.06 -11.20
C ASP A 193 17.77 3.87 -11.25
N GLU A 194 18.70 3.61 -10.32
CA GLU A 194 20.03 4.20 -10.26
C GLU A 194 21.10 3.11 -10.06
N ASP A 195 22.37 3.50 -10.16
CA ASP A 195 23.48 2.61 -9.80
C ASP A 195 23.45 2.32 -8.29
N CYS A 196 23.66 1.07 -7.92
CA CYS A 196 23.75 0.66 -6.53
C CYS A 196 24.89 1.37 -5.78
N LYS A 197 24.59 1.90 -4.62
CA LYS A 197 25.51 2.65 -3.74
C LYS A 197 25.44 2.12 -2.29
N ASP A 198 25.29 0.80 -2.13
CA ASP A 198 25.16 0.16 -0.80
C ASP A 198 26.41 0.28 0.08
N ASP A 199 27.54 0.66 -0.51
CA ASP A 199 28.80 0.96 0.17
C ASP A 199 28.88 2.38 0.77
N LYS A 200 27.90 3.25 0.49
CA LYS A 200 27.88 4.66 0.92
C LYS A 200 27.11 4.92 2.21
N CYS A 201 26.44 3.92 2.74
CA CYS A 201 25.70 4.04 3.99
C CYS A 201 25.96 2.81 4.88
N GLU A 202 25.86 2.99 6.18
CA GLU A 202 25.92 1.89 7.15
C GLU A 202 24.53 1.27 7.31
N ALA A 203 24.46 -0.06 7.31
CA ALA A 203 23.20 -0.76 7.46
C ALA A 203 22.58 -0.47 8.85
N ALA A 204 21.39 0.10 8.86
CA ALA A 204 20.64 0.38 10.08
C ALA A 204 20.00 -0.87 10.68
N ILE A 205 19.72 -1.87 9.84
CA ILE A 205 19.17 -3.17 10.28
C ILE A 205 19.76 -4.32 9.48
N HIS A 206 19.76 -5.50 10.14
CA HIS A 206 19.91 -6.82 9.54
C HIS A 206 18.79 -7.72 10.03
N ILE A 207 18.43 -8.74 9.25
CA ILE A 207 17.45 -9.76 9.64
C ILE A 207 18.09 -11.17 9.59
N LYS A 208 17.55 -12.09 10.38
CA LYS A 208 18.01 -13.50 10.40
C LYS A 208 17.37 -14.33 9.29
N GLY A 209 16.17 -13.95 8.86
CA GLY A 209 15.40 -14.68 7.88
C GLY A 209 14.08 -13.99 7.57
N TYR A 210 13.21 -14.72 6.89
CA TYR A 210 11.83 -14.35 6.67
C TYR A 210 10.95 -15.60 6.67
N GLU A 211 9.67 -15.40 6.93
CA GLU A 211 8.65 -16.44 6.88
C GLU A 211 7.61 -16.10 5.82
N GLU A 212 7.18 -17.10 5.05
CA GLU A 212 6.03 -17.00 4.17
C GLU A 212 4.79 -17.50 4.93
N VAL A 213 3.69 -16.78 4.83
CA VAL A 213 2.42 -17.14 5.47
C VAL A 213 1.72 -18.18 4.58
N GLU A 214 1.05 -19.15 5.20
CA GLU A 214 0.23 -20.14 4.48
C GLU A 214 -0.75 -19.45 3.54
N ALA A 215 -0.62 -19.70 2.24
CA ALA A 215 -1.45 -19.09 1.22
C ALA A 215 -2.91 -19.56 1.32
N MET A 216 -3.84 -18.75 0.83
CA MET A 216 -5.27 -19.01 0.84
C MET A 216 -5.88 -19.14 2.25
N SER A 217 -5.19 -18.60 3.27
CA SER A 217 -5.58 -18.68 4.68
C SER A 217 -5.58 -17.30 5.34
N GLY A 218 -6.75 -16.69 5.46
CA GLY A 218 -6.92 -15.45 6.25
C GLY A 218 -6.62 -15.67 7.73
N ALA A 219 -6.88 -16.87 8.27
CA ALA A 219 -6.55 -17.22 9.64
C ALA A 219 -5.03 -17.21 9.87
N ALA A 220 -4.24 -17.75 8.93
CA ALA A 220 -2.78 -17.72 9.00
C ALA A 220 -2.24 -16.28 8.88
N LEU A 221 -2.78 -15.48 7.95
CA LEU A 221 -2.43 -14.07 7.83
C LEU A 221 -2.79 -13.30 9.11
N LYS A 222 -3.96 -13.53 9.70
CA LYS A 222 -4.37 -12.90 10.97
C LYS A 222 -3.42 -13.24 12.10
N ALA A 223 -2.97 -14.49 12.19
CA ALA A 223 -1.99 -14.93 13.16
C ALA A 223 -0.61 -14.27 12.95
N ALA A 224 -0.18 -14.04 11.71
CA ALA A 224 1.06 -13.32 11.40
C ALA A 224 0.93 -11.83 11.73
N VAL A 225 -0.13 -11.14 11.29
CA VAL A 225 -0.37 -9.72 11.56
C VAL A 225 -0.56 -9.45 13.05
N SER A 226 -1.00 -10.43 13.86
CA SER A 226 -1.08 -10.25 15.31
C SER A 226 0.29 -10.08 15.97
N LYS A 227 1.38 -10.48 15.31
CA LYS A 227 2.76 -10.39 15.83
C LYS A 227 3.50 -9.14 15.33
N ALA A 228 3.35 -8.75 14.08
CA ALA A 228 3.99 -7.59 13.46
C ALA A 228 3.28 -7.22 12.15
N PRO A 229 3.54 -6.03 11.56
CA PRO A 229 3.13 -5.72 10.19
C PRO A 229 3.66 -6.72 9.17
N VAL A 230 2.81 -7.14 8.22
CA VAL A 230 3.10 -8.19 7.23
C VAL A 230 3.02 -7.64 5.82
N SER A 231 4.03 -7.92 5.01
CA SER A 231 4.00 -7.67 3.57
C SER A 231 2.97 -8.57 2.90
N VAL A 232 2.04 -7.98 2.14
CA VAL A 232 0.99 -8.70 1.42
C VAL A 232 0.91 -8.23 -0.03
N ALA A 233 0.41 -9.08 -0.92
CA ALA A 233 0.14 -8.70 -2.30
C ALA A 233 -1.37 -8.67 -2.57
N VAL A 234 -1.79 -7.75 -3.43
CA VAL A 234 -3.19 -7.58 -3.83
C VAL A 234 -3.31 -7.31 -5.33
N GLU A 235 -4.51 -7.48 -5.89
CA GLU A 235 -4.90 -6.90 -7.18
C GLU A 235 -5.44 -5.50 -6.92
N ALA A 236 -4.77 -4.47 -7.43
CA ALA A 236 -5.06 -3.07 -7.11
C ALA A 236 -5.28 -2.17 -8.34
N ASP A 237 -5.39 -2.73 -9.55
CA ASP A 237 -5.59 -1.99 -10.79
C ASP A 237 -7.05 -1.63 -11.09
N SER A 238 -7.98 -2.03 -10.24
CA SER A 238 -9.41 -1.74 -10.42
C SER A 238 -9.75 -0.25 -10.18
N ALA A 239 -10.85 0.20 -10.77
CA ALA A 239 -11.38 1.55 -10.54
C ALA A 239 -11.74 1.80 -9.07
N VAL A 240 -12.09 0.75 -8.30
CA VAL A 240 -12.32 0.84 -6.86
C VAL A 240 -11.05 1.27 -6.14
N PHE A 241 -9.92 0.62 -6.39
CA PHE A 241 -8.63 1.03 -5.81
C PHE A 241 -8.21 2.43 -6.25
N GLN A 242 -8.34 2.74 -7.56
CA GLN A 242 -8.03 4.07 -8.10
C GLN A 242 -8.76 5.18 -7.35
N MET A 243 -10.04 4.98 -7.05
CA MET A 243 -10.95 6.01 -6.56
C MET A 243 -11.38 5.81 -5.10
N TYR A 244 -10.79 4.88 -4.36
CA TYR A 244 -11.16 4.59 -2.96
C TYR A 244 -10.95 5.79 -2.05
N THR A 245 -11.94 6.10 -1.21
CA THR A 245 -11.87 7.20 -0.24
C THR A 245 -12.15 6.77 1.20
N GLY A 246 -12.77 5.60 1.42
CA GLY A 246 -13.05 5.13 2.77
C GLY A 246 -13.99 3.93 2.83
N GLY A 247 -14.23 3.43 4.04
CA GLY A 247 -15.08 2.25 4.26
C GLY A 247 -14.34 0.93 4.05
N ILE A 248 -15.07 -0.20 3.97
CA ILE A 248 -14.51 -1.55 3.85
C ILE A 248 -14.79 -2.09 2.45
N VAL A 249 -13.75 -2.31 1.65
CA VAL A 249 -13.89 -2.93 0.33
C VAL A 249 -14.27 -4.39 0.51
N ASP A 250 -15.50 -4.71 0.14
CA ASP A 250 -16.08 -6.06 0.16
C ASP A 250 -16.74 -6.37 -1.20
N ASP A 251 -15.96 -6.16 -2.27
CA ASP A 251 -16.44 -6.33 -3.63
C ASP A 251 -15.48 -7.23 -4.40
N THR A 252 -16.05 -8.09 -5.26
CA THR A 252 -15.29 -8.94 -6.18
C THR A 252 -14.74 -8.19 -7.40
N ALA A 253 -15.04 -6.89 -7.52
CA ALA A 253 -14.57 -6.04 -8.63
C ALA A 253 -13.04 -5.83 -8.67
N CYS A 254 -12.30 -6.11 -7.56
CA CYS A 254 -10.84 -6.11 -7.56
C CYS A 254 -10.32 -7.49 -7.85
N GLY A 255 -10.75 -8.44 -8.35
CA GLY A 255 -10.19 -9.72 -8.72
C GLY A 255 -9.13 -10.30 -7.75
N THR A 256 -8.31 -11.20 -8.25
CA THR A 256 -7.27 -11.90 -7.46
C THR A 256 -5.95 -12.10 -8.22
N SER A 257 -5.75 -11.37 -9.31
CA SER A 257 -4.51 -11.39 -10.09
C SER A 257 -3.50 -10.39 -9.51
N LEU A 258 -2.66 -10.86 -8.61
CA LEU A 258 -1.76 -10.03 -7.81
C LEU A 258 -0.84 -9.15 -8.67
N ASN A 259 -0.86 -7.84 -8.45
CA ASN A 259 -0.08 -6.86 -9.19
C ASN A 259 0.48 -5.71 -8.33
N HIS A 260 0.25 -5.72 -7.00
CA HIS A 260 0.67 -4.65 -6.11
C HIS A 260 1.06 -5.17 -4.73
N GLY A 261 2.26 -4.76 -4.26
CA GLY A 261 2.73 -5.05 -2.91
C GLY A 261 2.31 -3.94 -1.93
N VAL A 262 1.69 -4.32 -0.81
CA VAL A 262 1.22 -3.41 0.25
C VAL A 262 1.52 -4.00 1.63
N LEU A 263 1.14 -3.30 2.70
CA LEU A 263 1.45 -3.71 4.06
C LEU A 263 0.18 -3.88 4.90
N ALA A 264 -0.08 -5.07 5.40
CA ALA A 264 -1.10 -5.30 6.42
C ALA A 264 -0.56 -4.82 7.78
N VAL A 265 -1.12 -3.73 8.31
CA VAL A 265 -0.70 -3.11 9.56
C VAL A 265 -1.67 -3.37 10.71
N GLY A 266 -2.71 -4.15 10.46
CA GLY A 266 -3.68 -4.51 11.47
C GLY A 266 -4.94 -5.12 10.88
N TYR A 267 -5.89 -5.38 11.76
CA TYR A 267 -7.21 -5.88 11.41
C TYR A 267 -8.23 -5.51 12.49
N GLY A 268 -9.47 -5.30 12.06
CA GLY A 268 -10.64 -5.25 12.93
C GLY A 268 -11.35 -6.62 12.98
N GLU A 269 -12.60 -6.60 13.40
CA GLU A 269 -13.41 -7.80 13.52
C GLU A 269 -13.57 -8.52 12.17
N ASN A 270 -13.84 -7.76 11.10
CA ASN A 270 -14.18 -8.28 9.76
C ASN A 270 -13.41 -7.61 8.61
N TYR A 271 -12.28 -6.92 8.88
CA TYR A 271 -11.49 -6.24 7.85
C TYR A 271 -9.99 -6.20 8.19
N TRP A 272 -9.18 -6.08 7.15
CA TRP A 272 -7.76 -5.75 7.20
C TRP A 272 -7.56 -4.23 7.17
N ILE A 273 -6.55 -3.74 7.88
CA ILE A 273 -6.03 -2.37 7.75
C ILE A 273 -4.75 -2.47 6.92
N VAL A 274 -4.77 -1.88 5.73
CA VAL A 274 -3.69 -2.00 4.75
C VAL A 274 -3.11 -0.63 4.45
N LYS A 275 -1.79 -0.47 4.68
CA LYS A 275 -1.00 0.71 4.32
C LYS A 275 -0.60 0.60 2.87
N ASN A 276 -0.85 1.65 2.08
CA ASN A 276 -0.43 1.77 0.70
C ASN A 276 0.79 2.71 0.56
N SER A 277 1.37 2.77 -0.63
CA SER A 277 2.53 3.58 -0.99
C SER A 277 2.22 4.63 -2.06
N TRP A 278 1.04 5.25 -2.00
CA TRP A 278 0.60 6.28 -2.97
C TRP A 278 0.39 7.66 -2.32
N GLY A 279 1.07 7.90 -1.18
CA GLY A 279 0.94 9.13 -0.40
C GLY A 279 -0.31 9.15 0.49
N ALA A 280 -0.28 10.04 1.49
CA ALA A 280 -1.37 10.14 2.49
C ALA A 280 -2.66 10.80 1.95
N SER A 281 -2.62 11.37 0.74
CA SER A 281 -3.79 11.98 0.09
C SER A 281 -4.66 10.98 -0.67
N TRP A 282 -4.20 9.73 -0.84
CA TRP A 282 -5.00 8.64 -1.39
C TRP A 282 -5.73 7.87 -0.28
N GLY A 283 -6.95 7.41 -0.56
CA GLY A 283 -7.68 6.55 0.34
C GLY A 283 -8.02 7.18 1.69
N ASP A 284 -8.12 6.37 2.74
CA ASP A 284 -8.27 6.83 4.12
C ASP A 284 -6.89 7.20 4.69
N LYS A 285 -6.40 8.40 4.39
CA LYS A 285 -5.06 8.90 4.81
C LYS A 285 -3.91 7.99 4.39
N GLY A 286 -3.97 7.41 3.18
CA GLY A 286 -3.00 6.50 2.63
C GLY A 286 -3.25 5.01 2.94
N TYR A 287 -4.36 4.70 3.59
CA TYR A 287 -4.78 3.35 3.95
C TYR A 287 -6.04 2.92 3.20
N ILE A 288 -6.23 1.61 3.11
CA ILE A 288 -7.45 0.97 2.63
C ILE A 288 -7.87 -0.11 3.62
N LYS A 289 -9.17 -0.28 3.83
CA LYS A 289 -9.74 -1.42 4.57
C LYS A 289 -10.28 -2.43 3.57
N ILE A 290 -9.86 -3.68 3.71
CA ILE A 290 -10.26 -4.80 2.86
C ILE A 290 -10.97 -5.82 3.73
N ALA A 291 -12.15 -6.28 3.31
CA ALA A 291 -12.94 -7.23 4.09
C ALA A 291 -12.16 -8.53 4.37
N TYR A 292 -12.27 -9.02 5.58
CA TYR A 292 -11.68 -10.27 6.00
C TYR A 292 -12.43 -11.46 5.40
N ARG A 293 -11.70 -12.43 4.89
CA ARG A 293 -12.19 -13.78 4.54
C ARG A 293 -11.23 -14.80 5.12
N GLU A 294 -11.77 -15.81 5.79
CA GLU A 294 -10.96 -16.82 6.47
C GLU A 294 -10.23 -17.75 5.50
N THR A 295 -10.86 -18.06 4.38
CA THR A 295 -10.37 -19.01 3.38
C THR A 295 -10.29 -18.38 1.99
N ASN A 296 -9.75 -19.11 1.03
CA ASN A 296 -9.58 -18.71 -0.36
C ASN A 296 -8.60 -17.55 -0.54
N ALA A 297 -8.55 -17.00 -1.75
CA ALA A 297 -7.67 -15.87 -2.09
C ALA A 297 -7.89 -14.61 -1.24
N GLY A 298 -9.05 -14.52 -0.57
CA GLY A 298 -9.48 -13.29 0.10
C GLY A 298 -9.92 -12.21 -0.89
N ILE A 299 -10.49 -11.13 -0.38
CA ILE A 299 -10.85 -9.97 -1.21
C ILE A 299 -9.56 -9.36 -1.77
N CYS A 300 -9.57 -9.01 -3.05
CA CYS A 300 -8.41 -8.50 -3.82
C CYS A 300 -7.19 -9.44 -3.78
N GLY A 301 -7.36 -10.71 -3.47
CA GLY A 301 -6.26 -11.68 -3.43
C GLY A 301 -5.36 -11.62 -2.19
N ILE A 302 -5.71 -10.86 -1.15
CA ILE A 302 -4.85 -10.56 0.00
C ILE A 302 -4.32 -11.79 0.76
N ASN A 303 -4.98 -12.94 0.66
CA ASN A 303 -4.57 -14.17 1.34
C ASN A 303 -3.55 -15.01 0.54
N GLN A 304 -3.10 -14.56 -0.64
CA GLN A 304 -2.36 -15.45 -1.56
C GLN A 304 -0.84 -15.40 -1.38
N MET A 305 -0.25 -14.23 -1.17
CA MET A 305 1.20 -14.06 -1.14
C MET A 305 1.60 -13.07 -0.05
N ASN A 306 1.99 -13.61 1.09
CA ASN A 306 2.25 -12.85 2.30
C ASN A 306 3.54 -13.32 2.96
N SER A 307 4.35 -12.40 3.48
CA SER A 307 5.62 -12.71 4.12
C SER A 307 6.03 -11.62 5.13
N TYR A 308 6.89 -11.98 6.07
CA TYR A 308 7.39 -11.06 7.09
C TYR A 308 8.82 -11.43 7.53
N PRO A 309 9.67 -10.44 7.92
CA PRO A 309 11.03 -10.69 8.37
C PRO A 309 11.09 -11.30 9.77
N THR A 310 12.20 -12.01 10.07
CA THR A 310 12.55 -12.50 11.41
C THR A 310 13.87 -11.89 11.87
N PHE A 311 13.88 -11.37 13.10
CA PHE A 311 15.00 -10.64 13.71
C PHE A 311 15.79 -11.47 14.72
#